data_72a924d2a9073e063865d88102d25d63
#
_entry.id   72a924d2a9073e063865d88102d25d63
#
_cell.length_a   1.000
_cell.length_b   1.000
_cell.length_c   1.000
_cell.angle_alpha   90.00
_cell.angle_beta   90.00
_cell.angle_gamma   90.00
#
_symmetry.space_group_name_H-M   'P 1'
#
loop_
_entity.id
_entity.type
_entity.pdbx_description
1 polymer ?
#
loop_
_entity_poly.entity_id
_entity_poly.type
_entity_poly.pdbx_seq_one_letter_code
_entity_poly.pdbx_strand_id
1 'polypeptide(L)'
;MDKHRKDCCILINSTPKYYSILVLQVALLRRYAAKLKWRIFLATEQPEHEICKRLVQEFGVELVVLTDQESGFLESRLAGVGKLPPEIFYVLPIQDDFILDREPMYDMLAEACNILDIDRNVASLRLMPCPGPAVNDPVYIPGKVWRILTDNDDMVFTYQATLWRRIDYYAFFKELLLGVKRDYPDAVTVEQKRHVALNVNCAEISYGQNLLKTLGGEMILHLAYPRAGPWSNAVYLCPFPYRPTAIVRGKLEDFAKELGKREGFPVVF
;
A
#
# COMPACT_ATOMS: atom_id res chain seq x y z
N MET A 1 26.94 -3.10 -14.20
CA MET A 1 25.65 -2.42 -13.95
C MET A 1 24.59 -3.17 -14.71
N ASP A 2 23.71 -3.84 -13.99
CA ASP A 2 22.67 -4.70 -14.57
C ASP A 2 21.65 -3.81 -15.30
N LYS A 3 21.70 -3.80 -16.63
CA LYS A 3 20.92 -2.90 -17.51
C LYS A 3 19.40 -3.16 -17.51
N HIS A 4 18.91 -4.10 -16.66
CA HIS A 4 17.52 -4.54 -16.69
C HIS A 4 16.84 -4.60 -15.29
N ARG A 5 17.45 -4.00 -14.26
CA ARG A 5 16.79 -3.95 -12.96
C ARG A 5 15.61 -2.97 -13.03
N LYS A 6 14.42 -3.51 -13.09
CA LYS A 6 13.18 -2.75 -13.04
C LYS A 6 13.06 -2.03 -11.70
N ASP A 7 12.81 -0.74 -11.74
CA ASP A 7 12.78 0.06 -10.53
C ASP A 7 11.49 -0.16 -9.73
N CYS A 8 11.66 -0.29 -8.42
CA CYS A 8 10.59 -0.35 -7.45
C CYS A 8 10.48 0.98 -6.71
N CYS A 9 9.27 1.34 -6.30
CA CYS A 9 9.06 2.48 -5.42
C CYS A 9 8.08 2.16 -4.28
N ILE A 10 8.15 2.98 -3.25
CA ILE A 10 7.12 3.10 -2.23
C ILE A 10 6.29 4.33 -2.60
N LEU A 11 4.97 4.17 -2.73
CA LEU A 11 4.03 5.26 -2.97
C LEU A 11 3.19 5.49 -1.72
N ILE A 12 3.40 6.63 -1.07
CA ILE A 12 2.63 7.05 0.10
C ILE A 12 1.46 7.90 -0.37
N ASN A 13 0.26 7.54 0.05
CA ASN A 13 -0.93 8.39 -0.11
C ASN A 13 -1.26 8.99 1.25
N SER A 14 -1.29 10.33 1.34
CA SER A 14 -1.61 11.05 2.55
C SER A 14 -2.44 12.29 2.26
N THR A 15 -3.15 12.76 3.25
CA THR A 15 -3.89 14.02 3.19
C THR A 15 -3.29 15.02 4.19
N PRO A 16 -3.48 16.34 4.00
CA PRO A 16 -2.92 17.36 4.89
C PRO A 16 -3.24 17.13 6.37
N LYS A 17 -4.37 16.54 6.65
CA LYS A 17 -4.80 16.19 8.02
C LYS A 17 -3.79 15.28 8.74
N TYR A 18 -3.07 14.43 8.01
CA TYR A 18 -2.19 13.40 8.57
C TYR A 18 -0.70 13.66 8.33
N TYR A 19 -0.33 14.82 7.80
CA TYR A 19 1.09 15.13 7.52
C TYR A 19 1.99 15.10 8.75
N SER A 20 1.45 15.32 9.94
CA SER A 20 2.24 15.26 11.17
C SER A 20 2.89 13.90 11.44
N ILE A 21 2.32 12.81 10.92
CA ILE A 21 2.89 11.47 11.08
C ILE A 21 3.91 11.09 9.99
N LEU A 22 3.87 11.77 8.84
CA LEU A 22 4.72 11.42 7.70
C LEU A 22 6.21 11.52 8.00
N VAL A 23 6.62 12.50 8.80
CA VAL A 23 8.04 12.66 9.13
C VAL A 23 8.55 11.42 9.88
N LEU A 24 7.78 10.94 10.85
CA LEU A 24 8.11 9.69 11.57
C LEU A 24 8.12 8.50 10.61
N GLN A 25 7.07 8.34 9.80
CA GLN A 25 6.96 7.23 8.85
C GLN A 25 8.16 7.19 7.90
N VAL A 26 8.46 8.31 7.24
CA VAL A 26 9.53 8.38 6.24
C VAL A 26 10.91 8.23 6.89
N ALA A 27 11.14 8.82 8.07
CA ALA A 27 12.38 8.63 8.81
C ALA A 27 12.64 7.15 9.14
N LEU A 28 11.60 6.43 9.56
CA LEU A 28 11.70 5.00 9.86
C LEU A 28 11.84 4.14 8.61
N LEU A 29 11.17 4.50 7.51
CA LEU A 29 11.41 3.89 6.20
C LEU A 29 12.88 4.03 5.78
N ARG A 30 13.46 5.23 5.88
CA ARG A 30 14.86 5.47 5.55
C ARG A 30 15.82 4.72 6.47
N ARG A 31 15.47 4.58 7.75
CA ARG A 31 16.29 3.87 8.76
C ARG A 31 16.24 2.35 8.54
N TYR A 32 15.04 1.77 8.54
CA TYR A 32 14.89 0.32 8.54
C TYR A 32 14.93 -0.29 7.14
N ALA A 33 14.42 0.41 6.12
CA ALA A 33 14.39 -0.08 4.74
C ALA A 33 15.54 0.46 3.87
N ALA A 34 16.61 0.96 4.45
CA ALA A 34 17.73 1.60 3.75
C ALA A 34 18.36 0.73 2.65
N LYS A 35 18.41 -0.60 2.86
CA LYS A 35 18.98 -1.54 1.88
C LYS A 35 18.13 -1.73 0.62
N LEU A 36 16.83 -1.40 0.66
CA LEU A 36 15.96 -1.51 -0.54
C LEU A 36 16.39 -0.54 -1.63
N LYS A 37 16.87 0.64 -1.27
CA LYS A 37 17.19 1.74 -2.19
C LYS A 37 16.02 2.12 -3.10
N TRP A 38 14.79 1.81 -2.69
CA TRP A 38 13.59 2.17 -3.43
C TRP A 38 13.35 3.67 -3.30
N ARG A 39 12.91 4.27 -4.38
CA ARG A 39 12.44 5.66 -4.37
C ARG A 39 11.16 5.74 -3.54
N ILE A 40 11.00 6.84 -2.82
CA ILE A 40 9.79 7.11 -2.03
C ILE A 40 9.08 8.28 -2.68
N PHE A 41 7.84 8.04 -3.09
CA PHE A 41 6.96 9.07 -3.63
C PHE A 41 5.85 9.38 -2.63
N LEU A 42 5.52 10.66 -2.49
CA LEU A 42 4.37 11.12 -1.73
C LEU A 42 3.36 11.77 -2.68
N ALA A 43 2.18 11.20 -2.79
CA ALA A 43 1.07 11.80 -3.49
C ALA A 43 0.38 12.83 -2.57
N THR A 44 0.32 14.09 -3.00
CA THR A 44 -0.13 15.22 -2.17
C THR A 44 -0.79 16.32 -2.98
N GLU A 45 -1.84 16.92 -2.43
CA GLU A 45 -2.50 18.12 -2.96
C GLU A 45 -1.79 19.43 -2.51
N GLN A 46 -0.92 19.36 -1.52
CA GLN A 46 -0.24 20.51 -0.93
C GLN A 46 1.29 20.39 -0.98
N PRO A 47 1.91 20.43 -2.16
CA PRO A 47 3.35 20.26 -2.31
C PRO A 47 4.16 21.35 -1.58
N GLU A 48 3.57 22.54 -1.40
CA GLU A 48 4.20 23.68 -0.74
C GLU A 48 4.11 23.63 0.81
N HIS A 49 3.40 22.65 1.37
CA HIS A 49 3.30 22.49 2.81
C HIS A 49 4.70 22.22 3.43
N GLU A 50 4.97 22.81 4.59
CA GLU A 50 6.30 22.73 5.24
C GLU A 50 6.76 21.26 5.47
N ILE A 51 5.86 20.39 5.84
CA ILE A 51 6.18 18.95 6.00
C ILE A 51 6.61 18.34 4.65
N CYS A 52 5.93 18.66 3.55
CA CYS A 52 6.33 18.15 2.23
C CYS A 52 7.71 18.64 1.83
N LYS A 53 8.00 19.94 2.02
CA LYS A 53 9.32 20.53 1.78
C LYS A 53 10.40 19.84 2.63
N ARG A 54 10.12 19.63 3.90
CA ARG A 54 11.01 18.91 4.82
C ARG A 54 11.29 17.48 4.35
N LEU A 55 10.27 16.75 3.94
CA LEU A 55 10.41 15.38 3.43
C LEU A 55 11.30 15.31 2.18
N VAL A 56 11.15 16.27 1.28
CA VAL A 56 12.03 16.38 0.10
C VAL A 56 13.47 16.67 0.51
N GLN A 57 13.69 17.67 1.35
CA GLN A 57 15.02 18.18 1.71
C GLN A 57 15.81 17.21 2.60
N GLU A 58 15.17 16.64 3.62
CA GLU A 58 15.85 15.82 4.64
C GLU A 58 15.89 14.34 4.26
N PHE A 59 14.86 13.85 3.55
CA PHE A 59 14.70 12.42 3.29
C PHE A 59 14.70 12.02 1.82
N GLY A 60 14.81 12.99 0.90
CA GLY A 60 14.84 12.71 -0.53
C GLY A 60 13.54 12.05 -1.03
N VAL A 61 12.40 12.47 -0.50
CA VAL A 61 11.08 12.07 -0.99
C VAL A 61 10.77 12.84 -2.25
N GLU A 62 10.18 12.18 -3.23
CA GLU A 62 9.72 12.79 -4.46
C GLU A 62 8.20 13.06 -4.37
N LEU A 63 7.77 14.24 -4.80
CA LEU A 63 6.35 14.58 -4.73
C LEU A 63 5.64 14.23 -6.02
N VAL A 64 4.48 13.60 -5.87
CA VAL A 64 3.48 13.46 -6.93
C VAL A 64 2.37 14.44 -6.64
N VAL A 65 2.37 15.55 -7.36
CA VAL A 65 1.41 16.64 -7.13
C VAL A 65 0.05 16.26 -7.68
N LEU A 66 -0.95 16.29 -6.81
CA LEU A 66 -2.34 16.04 -7.12
C LEU A 66 -3.10 17.36 -7.30
N THR A 67 -4.10 17.35 -8.17
CA THR A 67 -5.07 18.44 -8.30
C THR A 67 -6.24 18.24 -7.32
N ASP A 68 -7.05 19.28 -7.11
CA ASP A 68 -8.25 19.18 -6.26
C ASP A 68 -9.22 18.09 -6.73
N GLN A 69 -9.28 17.83 -8.03
CA GLN A 69 -10.12 16.77 -8.62
C GLN A 69 -9.58 15.38 -8.35
N GLU A 70 -8.30 15.25 -8.02
CA GLU A 70 -7.61 14.00 -7.72
C GLU A 70 -7.48 13.75 -6.20
N SER A 71 -8.07 14.59 -5.35
CA SER A 71 -7.95 14.52 -3.88
C SER A 71 -8.81 13.44 -3.22
N GLY A 72 -9.75 12.83 -3.97
CA GLY A 72 -10.58 11.74 -3.45
C GLY A 72 -9.76 10.49 -3.13
N PHE A 73 -10.33 9.60 -2.29
CA PHE A 73 -9.61 8.42 -1.82
C PHE A 73 -9.13 7.49 -2.95
N LEU A 74 -9.98 7.23 -3.96
CA LEU A 74 -9.62 6.40 -5.13
C LEU A 74 -8.89 7.22 -6.18
N GLU A 75 -9.33 8.46 -6.39
CA GLU A 75 -8.74 9.40 -7.33
C GLU A 75 -7.25 9.62 -7.04
N SER A 76 -6.91 9.85 -5.77
CA SER A 76 -5.51 10.09 -5.36
C SER A 76 -4.60 8.88 -5.61
N ARG A 77 -5.12 7.67 -5.42
CA ARG A 77 -4.37 6.44 -5.70
C ARG A 77 -4.15 6.23 -7.19
N LEU A 78 -5.19 6.44 -7.99
CA LEU A 78 -5.11 6.33 -9.44
C LEU A 78 -4.18 7.39 -10.02
N ALA A 79 -4.35 8.65 -9.64
CA ALA A 79 -3.51 9.75 -10.09
C ALA A 79 -2.06 9.58 -9.60
N GLY A 80 -1.88 9.20 -8.35
CA GLY A 80 -0.57 8.95 -7.76
C GLY A 80 0.25 7.96 -8.57
N VAL A 81 -0.30 6.79 -8.84
CA VAL A 81 0.40 5.77 -9.63
C VAL A 81 0.54 6.16 -11.11
N GLY A 82 -0.45 6.86 -11.67
CA GLY A 82 -0.45 7.33 -13.06
C GLY A 82 0.68 8.33 -13.36
N LYS A 83 1.01 9.16 -12.38
CA LYS A 83 2.04 10.20 -12.47
C LYS A 83 3.45 9.75 -12.09
N LEU A 84 3.63 8.49 -11.70
CA LEU A 84 4.97 7.96 -11.44
C LEU A 84 5.83 7.96 -12.71
N PRO A 85 7.14 8.18 -12.58
CA PRO A 85 8.07 8.11 -13.71
C PRO A 85 7.98 6.78 -14.46
N PRO A 86 8.19 6.78 -15.78
CA PRO A 86 8.01 5.58 -16.63
C PRO A 86 8.96 4.43 -16.29
N GLU A 87 10.10 4.70 -15.69
CA GLU A 87 11.07 3.69 -15.25
C GLU A 87 10.60 2.91 -14.01
N ILE A 88 9.57 3.37 -13.28
CA ILE A 88 8.99 2.64 -12.17
C ILE A 88 8.07 1.54 -12.69
N PHE A 89 8.49 0.29 -12.47
CA PHE A 89 7.74 -0.91 -12.87
C PHE A 89 6.91 -1.52 -11.75
N TYR A 90 7.40 -1.41 -10.51
CA TYR A 90 6.75 -1.97 -9.33
C TYR A 90 6.44 -0.88 -8.33
N VAL A 91 5.29 -0.99 -7.71
CA VAL A 91 4.82 -0.06 -6.70
C VAL A 91 4.38 -0.81 -5.45
N LEU A 92 4.85 -0.34 -4.30
CA LEU A 92 4.36 -0.70 -2.98
C LEU A 92 3.57 0.49 -2.44
N PRO A 93 2.24 0.53 -2.64
CA PRO A 93 1.42 1.56 -2.06
C PRO A 93 1.27 1.33 -0.56
N ILE A 94 1.44 2.38 0.22
CA ILE A 94 1.23 2.37 1.66
C ILE A 94 0.44 3.60 2.10
N GLN A 95 -0.21 3.50 3.25
CA GLN A 95 -0.86 4.64 3.89
C GLN A 95 0.13 5.37 4.80
N ASP A 96 -0.19 6.60 5.15
CA ASP A 96 0.63 7.47 5.99
C ASP A 96 0.81 6.98 7.44
N ASP A 97 -0.06 6.08 7.89
CA ASP A 97 -0.05 5.50 9.22
C ASP A 97 0.57 4.09 9.32
N PHE A 98 1.20 3.62 8.23
CA PHE A 98 1.93 2.34 8.21
C PHE A 98 3.38 2.56 8.63
N ILE A 99 3.68 2.32 9.89
CA ILE A 99 4.98 2.65 10.48
C ILE A 99 5.85 1.40 10.62
N LEU A 100 6.98 1.38 9.90
CA LEU A 100 8.01 0.36 10.09
C LEU A 100 8.64 0.49 11.48
N ASP A 101 8.87 -0.64 12.15
CA ASP A 101 9.57 -0.69 13.43
C ASP A 101 10.80 -1.63 13.44
N ARG A 102 11.09 -2.24 12.29
CA ARG A 102 12.26 -3.12 12.06
C ARG A 102 12.59 -3.26 10.58
N GLU A 103 13.71 -3.91 10.29
CA GLU A 103 14.14 -4.19 8.92
C GLU A 103 13.16 -5.12 8.17
N PRO A 104 12.86 -4.83 6.88
CA PRO A 104 12.17 -5.75 6.00
C PRO A 104 12.96 -7.04 5.75
N MET A 105 12.25 -8.07 5.35
CA MET A 105 12.83 -9.34 4.90
C MET A 105 13.26 -9.17 3.43
N TYR A 106 14.46 -8.65 3.22
CA TYR A 106 14.95 -8.23 1.90
C TYR A 106 14.93 -9.33 0.85
N ASP A 107 15.29 -10.57 1.24
CA ASP A 107 15.29 -11.71 0.33
C ASP A 107 13.89 -12.04 -0.17
N MET A 108 12.90 -11.93 0.72
CA MET A 108 11.50 -12.14 0.35
C MET A 108 10.95 -11.03 -0.55
N LEU A 109 11.36 -9.79 -0.33
CA LEU A 109 10.98 -8.68 -1.20
C LEU A 109 11.63 -8.82 -2.59
N ALA A 110 12.87 -9.26 -2.64
CA ALA A 110 13.54 -9.57 -3.91
C ALA A 110 12.86 -10.74 -4.64
N GLU A 111 12.48 -11.78 -3.91
CA GLU A 111 11.70 -12.90 -4.46
C GLU A 111 10.35 -12.43 -4.98
N ALA A 112 9.64 -11.56 -4.25
CA ALA A 112 8.36 -10.98 -4.69
C ALA A 112 8.50 -10.21 -6.01
N CYS A 113 9.51 -9.37 -6.14
CA CYS A 113 9.80 -8.68 -7.40
C CYS A 113 10.09 -9.68 -8.54
N ASN A 114 10.88 -10.72 -8.27
CA ASN A 114 11.19 -11.75 -9.25
C ASN A 114 9.95 -12.53 -9.69
N ILE A 115 9.06 -12.88 -8.79
CA ILE A 115 7.77 -13.52 -9.13
C ILE A 115 6.97 -12.63 -10.08
N LEU A 116 6.84 -11.35 -9.80
CA LEU A 116 6.14 -10.40 -10.68
C LEU A 116 6.85 -10.26 -12.05
N ASP A 117 8.14 -10.50 -12.13
CA ASP A 117 8.87 -10.46 -13.39
C ASP A 117 8.60 -11.66 -14.29
N ILE A 118 8.59 -12.84 -13.69
CA ILE A 118 8.55 -14.11 -14.44
C ILE A 118 7.15 -14.65 -14.67
N ASP A 119 6.19 -14.35 -13.76
CA ASP A 119 4.83 -14.86 -13.84
C ASP A 119 3.81 -13.74 -14.04
N ARG A 120 3.29 -13.65 -15.27
CA ARG A 120 2.28 -12.66 -15.64
C ARG A 120 0.89 -12.95 -15.07
N ASN A 121 0.66 -14.16 -14.62
CA ASN A 121 -0.59 -14.53 -13.97
C ASN A 121 -0.68 -14.02 -12.54
N VAL A 122 0.45 -13.69 -11.91
CA VAL A 122 0.49 -13.07 -10.59
C VAL A 122 0.30 -11.56 -10.74
N ALA A 123 -0.81 -11.01 -10.27
CA ALA A 123 -1.08 -9.57 -10.31
C ALA A 123 -0.40 -8.82 -9.16
N SER A 124 -0.39 -9.41 -7.98
CA SER A 124 0.11 -8.75 -6.78
C SER A 124 0.60 -9.76 -5.73
N LEU A 125 1.46 -9.28 -4.83
CA LEU A 125 1.92 -10.05 -3.67
C LEU A 125 1.64 -9.27 -2.40
N ARG A 126 0.76 -9.81 -1.55
CA ARG A 126 0.46 -9.22 -0.26
C ARG A 126 1.61 -9.49 0.70
N LEU A 127 2.21 -8.43 1.20
CA LEU A 127 3.35 -8.49 2.10
C LEU A 127 2.94 -8.56 3.58
N MET A 128 1.65 -8.40 3.85
CA MET A 128 1.09 -8.50 5.19
C MET A 128 -0.01 -9.56 5.22
N PRO A 129 0.10 -10.56 6.07
CA PRO A 129 -0.89 -11.65 6.17
C PRO A 129 -2.09 -11.24 7.03
N CYS A 130 -2.88 -10.26 6.55
CA CYS A 130 -3.93 -9.66 7.35
C CYS A 130 -5.15 -9.24 6.52
N PRO A 131 -6.30 -9.87 6.68
CA PRO A 131 -6.45 -11.23 7.16
C PRO A 131 -5.61 -12.16 6.29
N GLY A 132 -4.99 -13.13 6.89
CA GLY A 132 -4.04 -13.99 6.17
C GLY A 132 -4.73 -15.09 5.36
N PRO A 133 -4.00 -15.71 4.44
CA PRO A 133 -4.42 -16.99 3.89
C PRO A 133 -4.54 -18.04 4.99
N ALA A 134 -5.43 -19.01 4.80
CA ALA A 134 -5.53 -20.14 5.70
C ALA A 134 -4.28 -21.02 5.60
N VAL A 135 -4.00 -21.79 6.65
CA VAL A 135 -2.83 -22.70 6.69
C VAL A 135 -2.88 -23.72 5.55
N ASN A 136 -4.09 -24.10 5.13
CA ASN A 136 -4.33 -25.12 4.11
C ASN A 136 -4.43 -24.55 2.69
N ASP A 137 -4.27 -23.25 2.51
CA ASP A 137 -4.35 -22.65 1.18
C ASP A 137 -3.23 -23.17 0.28
N PRO A 138 -3.48 -23.27 -1.04
CA PRO A 138 -2.51 -23.80 -1.98
C PRO A 138 -1.18 -23.06 -1.93
N VAL A 139 -0.10 -23.82 -1.89
CA VAL A 139 1.26 -23.26 -2.03
C VAL A 139 1.49 -22.90 -3.49
N TYR A 140 1.97 -21.70 -3.76
CA TYR A 140 2.25 -21.25 -5.12
C TYR A 140 3.36 -22.09 -5.79
N ILE A 141 4.48 -22.26 -5.10
CA ILE A 141 5.58 -23.13 -5.54
C ILE A 141 5.95 -24.04 -4.38
N PRO A 142 6.04 -25.37 -4.57
CA PRO A 142 6.48 -26.28 -3.54
C PRO A 142 7.80 -25.87 -2.89
N GLY A 143 7.86 -25.88 -1.56
CA GLY A 143 9.02 -25.43 -0.79
C GLY A 143 9.14 -23.92 -0.61
N LYS A 144 8.24 -23.13 -1.20
CA LYS A 144 8.14 -21.67 -0.99
C LYS A 144 7.04 -21.34 0.00
N VAL A 145 7.12 -20.11 0.54
CA VAL A 145 6.17 -19.66 1.58
C VAL A 145 4.92 -18.99 1.03
N TRP A 146 4.95 -18.56 -0.23
CA TRP A 146 3.83 -17.86 -0.84
C TRP A 146 2.63 -18.77 -1.05
N ARG A 147 1.45 -18.25 -0.70
CA ARG A 147 0.17 -18.93 -0.85
C ARG A 147 -0.68 -18.24 -1.90
N ILE A 148 -1.45 -19.04 -2.62
CA ILE A 148 -2.46 -18.52 -3.56
C ILE A 148 -3.66 -18.10 -2.74
N LEU A 149 -4.11 -16.85 -2.92
CA LEU A 149 -5.39 -16.41 -2.37
C LEU A 149 -6.51 -16.98 -3.23
N THR A 150 -7.41 -17.71 -2.59
CA THR A 150 -8.54 -18.37 -3.24
C THR A 150 -9.81 -17.55 -3.09
N ASP A 151 -10.85 -17.93 -3.80
CA ASP A 151 -12.17 -17.29 -3.71
C ASP A 151 -12.82 -17.41 -2.33
N ASN A 152 -12.34 -18.35 -1.52
CA ASN A 152 -12.82 -18.58 -0.16
C ASN A 152 -12.08 -17.73 0.89
N ASP A 153 -11.01 -17.04 0.48
CA ASP A 153 -10.28 -16.18 1.39
C ASP A 153 -11.04 -14.87 1.61
N ASP A 154 -11.12 -14.48 2.88
CA ASP A 154 -11.56 -13.14 3.23
C ASP A 154 -10.55 -12.11 2.72
N MET A 155 -11.05 -11.05 2.10
CA MET A 155 -10.24 -9.91 1.69
C MET A 155 -9.09 -10.28 0.72
N VAL A 156 -9.41 -10.88 -0.40
CA VAL A 156 -8.46 -11.11 -1.52
C VAL A 156 -7.80 -9.79 -1.95
N PHE A 157 -8.55 -8.72 -1.96
CA PHE A 157 -8.03 -7.36 -2.08
C PHE A 157 -8.03 -6.64 -0.72
N THR A 158 -6.95 -5.90 -0.42
CA THR A 158 -6.81 -5.09 0.78
C THR A 158 -5.92 -3.88 0.50
N TYR A 159 -6.13 -2.78 1.22
CA TYR A 159 -5.25 -1.60 1.18
C TYR A 159 -3.97 -1.76 2.00
N GLN A 160 -3.74 -2.94 2.57
CA GLN A 160 -2.50 -3.25 3.26
C GLN A 160 -1.32 -3.33 2.27
N ALA A 161 -0.09 -3.24 2.78
CA ALA A 161 1.11 -3.25 1.94
C ALA A 161 1.12 -4.46 1.00
N THR A 162 0.98 -4.19 -0.26
CA THR A 162 0.90 -5.19 -1.34
C THR A 162 1.76 -4.70 -2.50
N LEU A 163 2.67 -5.53 -2.97
CA LEU A 163 3.52 -5.21 -4.11
C LEU A 163 2.79 -5.51 -5.41
N TRP A 164 2.80 -4.56 -6.34
CA TRP A 164 2.11 -4.64 -7.62
C TRP A 164 3.04 -4.29 -8.77
N ARG A 165 2.76 -4.83 -9.97
CA ARG A 165 3.17 -4.11 -11.18
C ARG A 165 2.40 -2.80 -11.26
N ARG A 166 3.08 -1.71 -11.61
CA ARG A 166 2.46 -0.39 -11.74
C ARG A 166 1.26 -0.40 -12.69
N ILE A 167 1.38 -1.11 -13.82
CA ILE A 167 0.32 -1.17 -14.82
C ILE A 167 -0.93 -1.90 -14.30
N ASP A 168 -0.75 -2.98 -13.53
CA ASP A 168 -1.84 -3.76 -12.98
C ASP A 168 -2.55 -2.98 -11.86
N TYR A 169 -1.78 -2.29 -11.00
CA TYR A 169 -2.34 -1.41 -9.99
C TYR A 169 -3.14 -0.25 -10.60
N TYR A 170 -2.61 0.39 -11.65
CA TYR A 170 -3.30 1.46 -12.36
C TYR A 170 -4.62 0.97 -12.99
N ALA A 171 -4.57 -0.16 -13.70
CA ALA A 171 -5.76 -0.76 -14.33
C ALA A 171 -6.82 -1.10 -13.28
N PHE A 172 -6.41 -1.73 -12.17
CA PHE A 172 -7.30 -2.07 -11.07
C PHE A 172 -8.00 -0.85 -10.48
N PHE A 173 -7.25 0.21 -10.12
CA PHE A 173 -7.85 1.42 -9.53
C PHE A 173 -8.70 2.21 -10.52
N LYS A 174 -8.36 2.18 -11.80
CA LYS A 174 -9.17 2.80 -12.86
C LYS A 174 -10.56 2.15 -12.94
N GLU A 175 -10.62 0.83 -12.99
CA GLU A 175 -11.90 0.11 -13.04
C GLU A 175 -12.68 0.23 -11.72
N LEU A 176 -11.99 0.19 -10.57
CA LEU A 176 -12.60 0.41 -9.27
C LEU A 176 -13.27 1.79 -9.18
N LEU A 177 -12.57 2.84 -9.62
CA LEU A 177 -13.10 4.20 -9.63
C LEU A 177 -14.29 4.34 -10.58
N LEU A 178 -14.21 3.75 -11.78
CA LEU A 178 -15.33 3.74 -12.75
C LEU A 178 -16.54 3.02 -12.18
N GLY A 179 -16.34 1.88 -11.51
CA GLY A 179 -17.42 1.13 -10.87
C GLY A 179 -18.10 1.95 -9.76
N VAL A 180 -17.33 2.56 -8.88
CA VAL A 180 -17.87 3.41 -7.80
C VAL A 180 -18.64 4.60 -8.37
N LYS A 181 -18.12 5.28 -9.38
CA LYS A 181 -18.81 6.41 -10.01
C LYS A 181 -20.11 6.00 -10.71
N ARG A 182 -20.14 4.83 -11.32
CA ARG A 182 -21.35 4.29 -11.96
C ARG A 182 -22.44 3.96 -10.94
N ASP A 183 -22.06 3.31 -9.85
CA ASP A 183 -23.02 2.79 -8.88
C ASP A 183 -23.47 3.86 -7.85
N TYR A 184 -22.70 4.96 -7.74
CA TYR A 184 -22.97 6.08 -6.86
C TYR A 184 -22.84 7.45 -7.57
N PRO A 185 -23.58 7.67 -8.68
CA PRO A 185 -23.43 8.88 -9.51
C PRO A 185 -23.75 10.17 -8.76
N ASP A 186 -24.62 10.09 -7.75
CA ASP A 186 -25.13 11.25 -7.01
C ASP A 186 -24.46 11.44 -5.64
N ALA A 187 -23.28 10.89 -5.41
CA ALA A 187 -22.55 11.04 -4.15
C ALA A 187 -22.06 12.48 -3.92
N VAL A 188 -22.98 13.44 -3.94
CA VAL A 188 -22.71 14.89 -3.90
C VAL A 188 -22.66 15.43 -2.47
N THR A 189 -23.36 14.79 -1.51
CA THR A 189 -23.41 15.24 -0.13
C THR A 189 -22.27 14.66 0.70
N VAL A 190 -21.88 15.36 1.79
CA VAL A 190 -20.85 14.88 2.73
C VAL A 190 -21.21 13.51 3.31
N GLU A 191 -22.49 13.26 3.51
CA GLU A 191 -23.00 11.99 4.05
C GLU A 191 -22.92 10.87 3.02
N GLN A 192 -23.23 11.14 1.77
CA GLN A 192 -23.07 10.21 0.66
C GLN A 192 -21.59 9.95 0.36
N LYS A 193 -20.72 10.99 0.39
CA LYS A 193 -19.26 10.82 0.30
C LYS A 193 -18.72 9.95 1.43
N ARG A 194 -19.27 10.09 2.63
CA ARG A 194 -18.91 9.26 3.79
C ARG A 194 -19.39 7.82 3.62
N HIS A 195 -20.55 7.63 3.02
CA HIS A 195 -21.11 6.31 2.71
C HIS A 195 -20.32 5.63 1.57
N VAL A 196 -19.94 6.37 0.55
CA VAL A 196 -19.03 5.91 -0.52
C VAL A 196 -17.65 5.56 0.05
N ALA A 197 -17.10 6.37 0.94
CA ALA A 197 -15.83 6.08 1.61
C ALA A 197 -15.93 4.83 2.51
N LEU A 198 -17.04 4.65 3.22
CA LEU A 198 -17.33 3.42 3.98
C LEU A 198 -17.50 2.23 3.04
N ASN A 199 -18.21 2.40 1.92
CA ASN A 199 -18.36 1.35 0.93
C ASN A 199 -17.07 1.07 0.17
N VAL A 200 -16.20 2.04 -0.02
CA VAL A 200 -14.86 1.85 -0.58
C VAL A 200 -13.96 1.09 0.41
N ASN A 201 -14.08 1.35 1.71
CA ASN A 201 -13.43 0.52 2.73
C ASN A 201 -14.07 -0.88 2.81
N CYS A 202 -15.38 -1.00 2.62
CA CYS A 202 -16.09 -2.27 2.47
C CYS A 202 -15.84 -2.93 1.10
N ALA A 203 -15.42 -2.19 0.09
CA ALA A 203 -15.06 -2.72 -1.22
C ALA A 203 -13.77 -3.55 -1.19
N GLU A 204 -12.97 -3.46 -0.12
CA GLU A 204 -11.99 -4.49 0.17
C GLU A 204 -12.65 -5.87 0.22
N ILE A 205 -13.88 -5.97 0.70
CA ILE A 205 -14.58 -7.23 0.95
C ILE A 205 -15.40 -7.72 -0.26
N SER A 206 -15.95 -6.85 -1.09
CA SER A 206 -16.84 -7.31 -2.15
C SER A 206 -16.49 -6.79 -3.55
N TYR A 207 -16.28 -5.49 -3.68
CA TYR A 207 -16.12 -4.86 -4.98
C TYR A 207 -14.72 -5.08 -5.57
N GLY A 208 -13.70 -4.82 -4.77
CA GLY A 208 -12.32 -5.02 -5.15
C GLY A 208 -11.99 -6.48 -5.41
N GLN A 209 -12.55 -7.40 -4.63
CA GLN A 209 -12.38 -8.83 -4.84
C GLN A 209 -12.99 -9.30 -6.16
N ASN A 210 -14.24 -8.91 -6.45
CA ASN A 210 -14.89 -9.27 -7.70
C ASN A 210 -14.16 -8.66 -8.90
N LEU A 211 -13.66 -7.44 -8.77
CA LEU A 211 -12.93 -6.77 -9.82
C LEU A 211 -11.58 -7.45 -10.11
N LEU A 212 -10.86 -7.88 -9.09
CA LEU A 212 -9.62 -8.64 -9.29
C LEU A 212 -9.85 -9.95 -10.04
N LYS A 213 -10.98 -10.61 -9.82
CA LYS A 213 -11.37 -11.80 -10.56
C LYS A 213 -11.64 -11.54 -12.04
N THR A 214 -12.06 -10.32 -12.39
CA THR A 214 -12.49 -9.96 -13.76
C THR A 214 -11.42 -9.25 -14.58
N LEU A 215 -10.43 -8.59 -13.96
CA LEU A 215 -9.44 -7.76 -14.67
C LEU A 215 -8.42 -8.50 -15.52
N GLY A 216 -8.32 -9.79 -15.45
CA GLY A 216 -7.28 -10.53 -16.17
C GLY A 216 -7.77 -11.61 -17.11
N GLY A 217 -9.05 -11.71 -17.41
CA GLY A 217 -9.49 -12.96 -18.07
C GLY A 217 -9.12 -14.15 -17.18
N GLU A 218 -9.09 -15.21 -17.27
CA GLU A 218 -9.19 -16.46 -16.58
C GLU A 218 -8.46 -16.69 -15.27
N MET A 219 -7.36 -16.04 -14.90
CA MET A 219 -6.79 -16.18 -13.53
C MET A 219 -5.71 -15.14 -13.27
N ILE A 220 -6.05 -14.10 -12.55
CA ILE A 220 -5.03 -13.31 -11.88
C ILE A 220 -4.78 -13.95 -10.51
N LEU A 221 -3.62 -14.53 -10.33
CA LEU A 221 -3.20 -15.07 -9.05
C LEU A 221 -2.80 -13.93 -8.12
N HIS A 222 -3.26 -14.00 -6.89
CA HIS A 222 -2.80 -13.17 -5.79
C HIS A 222 -2.04 -14.06 -4.84
N LEU A 223 -0.84 -13.63 -4.49
CA LEU A 223 -0.02 -14.37 -3.54
C LEU A 223 0.02 -13.62 -2.21
N ALA A 224 -0.03 -14.36 -1.12
CA ALA A 224 0.16 -13.83 0.20
C ALA A 224 1.17 -14.65 1.00
N TYR A 225 1.89 -13.95 1.86
CA TYR A 225 2.70 -14.59 2.87
C TYR A 225 1.79 -15.21 3.94
N PRO A 226 1.99 -16.47 4.34
CA PRO A 226 1.12 -17.12 5.31
C PRO A 226 1.21 -16.44 6.68
N ARG A 227 0.07 -16.30 7.34
CA ARG A 227 0.01 -15.83 8.71
C ARG A 227 0.62 -16.87 9.65
N ALA A 228 1.61 -16.46 10.42
CA ALA A 228 2.21 -17.26 11.46
C ALA A 228 1.74 -16.76 12.83
N GLY A 229 0.90 -17.55 13.50
CA GLY A 229 0.44 -17.25 14.85
C GLY A 229 -0.73 -16.27 14.96
N PRO A 230 -1.01 -15.74 16.16
CA PRO A 230 -2.06 -14.78 16.40
C PRO A 230 -1.87 -13.49 15.58
N TRP A 231 -2.97 -12.80 15.29
CA TRP A 231 -2.98 -11.57 14.51
C TRP A 231 -1.92 -10.53 14.91
N SER A 232 -1.78 -10.26 16.21
CA SER A 232 -0.80 -9.32 16.75
C SER A 232 0.65 -9.70 16.42
N ASN A 233 0.95 -10.98 16.33
CA ASN A 233 2.28 -11.48 15.99
C ASN A 233 2.50 -11.55 14.48
N ALA A 234 1.47 -11.80 13.69
CA ALA A 234 1.54 -11.87 12.23
C ALA A 234 2.06 -10.56 11.61
N VAL A 235 1.69 -9.44 12.18
CA VAL A 235 2.14 -8.11 11.76
C VAL A 235 3.65 -7.98 11.80
N TYR A 236 4.31 -8.58 12.78
CA TYR A 236 5.76 -8.50 12.94
C TYR A 236 6.54 -9.53 12.13
N LEU A 237 5.88 -10.52 11.60
CA LEU A 237 6.51 -11.60 10.83
C LEU A 237 6.32 -11.46 9.31
N CYS A 238 5.78 -10.34 8.85
CA CYS A 238 5.57 -10.11 7.43
C CYS A 238 6.84 -9.61 6.71
N PRO A 239 6.96 -9.80 5.39
CA PRO A 239 8.13 -9.34 4.63
C PRO A 239 8.37 -7.84 4.68
N PHE A 240 7.32 -7.05 4.87
CA PHE A 240 7.39 -5.61 5.09
C PHE A 240 6.75 -5.28 6.45
N PRO A 241 7.51 -5.37 7.56
CA PRO A 241 6.98 -5.37 8.91
C PRO A 241 6.62 -3.96 9.38
N TYR A 242 5.37 -3.61 9.30
CA TYR A 242 4.86 -2.35 9.83
C TYR A 242 3.76 -2.59 10.85
N ARG A 243 3.61 -1.64 11.76
CA ARG A 243 2.44 -1.58 12.62
C ARG A 243 1.30 -0.94 11.83
N PRO A 244 0.22 -1.68 11.57
CA PRO A 244 -0.92 -1.10 10.90
C PRO A 244 -1.58 -0.11 11.83
N THR A 245 -2.07 0.97 11.23
CA THR A 245 -3.01 1.87 11.84
C THR A 245 -2.46 2.60 13.07
N ALA A 246 -1.48 3.47 12.86
CA ALA A 246 -1.05 4.41 13.89
C ALA A 246 -2.13 5.45 14.22
N ILE A 247 -3.17 5.56 13.38
CA ILE A 247 -4.30 6.46 13.55
C ILE A 247 -5.60 5.66 13.55
N VAL A 248 -6.28 5.59 14.70
CA VAL A 248 -7.58 4.93 14.85
C VAL A 248 -8.66 5.97 15.11
N ARG A 249 -9.68 6.01 14.27
CA ARG A 249 -10.81 6.96 14.38
C ARG A 249 -10.34 8.42 14.53
N GLY A 250 -9.30 8.80 13.80
CA GLY A 250 -8.73 10.15 13.83
C GLY A 250 -7.91 10.48 15.08
N LYS A 251 -7.53 9.50 15.88
CA LYS A 251 -6.66 9.65 17.05
C LYS A 251 -5.37 8.88 16.86
N LEU A 252 -4.26 9.50 17.25
CA LEU A 252 -2.96 8.86 17.23
C LEU A 252 -2.85 7.84 18.37
N GLU A 253 -2.49 6.61 18.01
CA GLU A 253 -2.28 5.52 18.97
C GLU A 253 -1.03 5.77 19.84
N ASP A 254 -1.05 5.29 21.07
CA ASP A 254 0.02 5.56 22.04
C ASP A 254 1.36 5.00 21.61
N PHE A 255 1.37 3.82 20.96
CA PHE A 255 2.62 3.27 20.44
C PHE A 255 3.30 4.21 19.42
N ALA A 256 2.54 4.93 18.61
CA ALA A 256 3.10 5.86 17.63
C ALA A 256 3.67 7.11 18.31
N LYS A 257 3.04 7.59 19.38
CA LYS A 257 3.55 8.68 20.21
C LYS A 257 4.86 8.28 20.88
N GLU A 258 4.90 7.10 21.50
CA GLU A 258 6.08 6.57 22.18
C GLU A 258 7.22 6.32 21.18
N LEU A 259 6.90 5.71 20.04
CA LEU A 259 7.86 5.49 18.98
C LEU A 259 8.44 6.82 18.48
N GLY A 260 7.58 7.81 18.20
CA GLY A 260 8.02 9.13 17.76
C GLY A 260 8.94 9.82 18.75
N LYS A 261 8.65 9.75 20.05
CA LYS A 261 9.54 10.27 21.10
C LYS A 261 10.88 9.54 21.14
N ARG A 262 10.87 8.21 21.11
CA ARG A 262 12.07 7.37 21.13
C ARG A 262 12.98 7.65 19.92
N GLU A 263 12.39 7.83 18.76
CA GLU A 263 13.11 8.00 17.51
C GLU A 263 13.52 9.46 17.22
N GLY A 264 13.12 10.41 18.08
CA GLY A 264 13.41 11.83 17.90
C GLY A 264 12.52 12.57 16.90
N PHE A 265 11.39 11.97 16.54
CA PHE A 265 10.37 12.55 15.65
C PHE A 265 9.01 12.60 16.35
N PRO A 266 8.85 13.45 17.37
CA PRO A 266 7.58 13.52 18.12
C PRO A 266 6.44 13.93 17.17
N VAL A 267 5.36 13.18 17.22
CA VAL A 267 4.15 13.46 16.43
C VAL A 267 3.22 14.31 17.27
N VAL A 268 2.87 15.47 16.75
CA VAL A 268 1.83 16.34 17.31
C VAL A 268 0.58 16.18 16.44
N PHE A 269 -0.56 15.78 17.05
CA PHE A 269 -1.78 15.43 16.31
C PHE A 269 -2.99 16.16 16.88
#